data_b318701c9ede700dcf62c7168c0c05f0
#
_entry.id   b318701c9ede700dcf62c7168c0c05f0
#
_cell.length_a   1.000
_cell.length_b   1.000
_cell.length_c   1.000
_cell.angle_alpha   90.00
_cell.angle_beta   90.00
_cell.angle_gamma   90.00
#
_symmetry.space_group_name_H-M   'P 1'
#
loop_
_entity.id
_entity.type
_entity.pdbx_description
1 polymer ?
#
loop_
_entity_poly.entity_id
_entity_poly.type
_entity_poly.pdbx_seq_one_letter_code
_entity_poly.pdbx_strand_id
1 'polypeptide(L)'
;MSAPTKPQTDARRSDERLAKRVAAQMPCSRREAEQYIEGGWVRVDGRVVEEPMARVSIQKIEIDRHASLLDLADVTLLLHKPPGLAATAQQVLSIANHTPGDAGGERVLKRHFARLVACVPLEAAASGLVVFTQDWRVQRKLEEDAAVMEQEIIVEVEGTVAPATLQRLNQGLVVDGRALPPVKVSLNSTGDASSKLRFALKGAHPGLLAYLCERVGLRILGMKRLRIGRVAMAQLPVGQWRYLQAHERF
;
A
#
# COMPACT_ATOMS: atom_id res chain seq x y z
N MET A 1 33.11 50.83 -48.70
CA MET A 1 33.62 50.20 -47.46
C MET A 1 32.42 49.76 -46.64
N SER A 2 32.02 48.50 -46.80
CA SER A 2 30.85 47.93 -46.11
C SER A 2 31.32 47.30 -44.80
N ALA A 3 30.67 47.69 -43.71
CA ALA A 3 30.93 47.14 -42.37
C ALA A 3 30.42 45.66 -42.27
N PRO A 4 31.15 44.79 -41.57
CA PRO A 4 30.68 43.41 -41.38
C PRO A 4 29.56 43.34 -40.35
N THR A 5 28.46 42.72 -40.76
CA THR A 5 27.34 42.32 -39.91
C THR A 5 27.81 41.31 -38.88
N LYS A 6 27.72 41.63 -37.58
CA LYS A 6 27.96 40.69 -36.49
C LYS A 6 26.96 39.54 -36.57
N PRO A 7 27.40 38.27 -36.41
CA PRO A 7 26.47 37.16 -36.28
C PRO A 7 25.70 37.30 -34.97
N GLN A 8 24.38 37.21 -35.05
CA GLN A 8 23.49 37.06 -33.89
C GLN A 8 23.88 35.80 -33.13
N THR A 9 24.35 36.00 -31.94
CA THR A 9 24.64 34.92 -30.98
C THR A 9 23.35 34.19 -30.71
N ASP A 10 23.33 32.96 -31.17
CA ASP A 10 22.29 31.94 -30.85
C ASP A 10 22.18 31.87 -29.32
N ALA A 11 21.06 32.41 -28.81
CA ALA A 11 20.78 32.40 -27.38
C ALA A 11 20.72 30.95 -26.93
N ARG A 12 21.79 30.45 -26.30
CA ARG A 12 21.80 29.18 -25.56
C ARG A 12 20.57 29.21 -24.69
N ARG A 13 19.51 28.48 -25.10
CA ARG A 13 18.32 28.30 -24.27
C ARG A 13 18.79 27.65 -22.98
N SER A 14 18.79 28.43 -21.91
CA SER A 14 19.29 28.05 -20.62
C SER A 14 18.50 26.83 -20.13
N ASP A 15 19.21 25.83 -19.66
CA ASP A 15 18.67 24.67 -18.95
C ASP A 15 17.82 25.18 -17.77
N GLU A 16 16.50 24.94 -17.82
CA GLU A 16 15.57 25.41 -16.80
C GLU A 16 14.74 24.25 -16.21
N ARG A 17 14.12 24.48 -15.06
CA ARG A 17 13.26 23.46 -14.43
C ARG A 17 11.98 23.30 -15.23
N LEU A 18 11.53 22.04 -15.41
CA LEU A 18 10.31 21.70 -16.13
C LEU A 18 9.10 22.47 -15.59
N ALA A 19 8.94 22.59 -14.26
CA ALA A 19 7.86 23.34 -13.64
C ALA A 19 7.84 24.82 -14.07
N LYS A 20 9.02 25.45 -14.23
CA LYS A 20 9.11 26.84 -14.72
C LYS A 20 8.64 26.91 -16.19
N ARG A 21 9.04 25.95 -17.01
CA ARG A 21 8.67 25.89 -18.43
C ARG A 21 7.17 25.67 -18.62
N VAL A 22 6.58 24.73 -17.84
CA VAL A 22 5.13 24.48 -17.84
C VAL A 22 4.35 25.73 -17.42
N ALA A 23 4.74 26.40 -16.32
CA ALA A 23 4.10 27.63 -15.87
C ALA A 23 4.21 28.78 -16.89
N ALA A 24 5.21 28.78 -17.75
CA ALA A 24 5.34 29.76 -18.83
C ALA A 24 4.45 29.41 -20.06
N GLN A 25 4.06 28.18 -20.24
CA GLN A 25 3.20 27.72 -21.35
C GLN A 25 1.71 27.73 -21.03
N MET A 26 1.36 27.63 -19.74
CA MET A 26 -0.01 27.66 -19.24
C MET A 26 -0.23 28.83 -18.29
N PRO A 27 -1.43 29.44 -18.27
CA PRO A 27 -1.77 30.47 -17.28
C PRO A 27 -1.99 29.83 -15.90
N CYS A 28 -0.92 29.32 -15.29
CA CYS A 28 -0.96 28.66 -14.00
C CYS A 28 0.21 29.13 -13.09
N SER A 29 0.03 28.97 -11.79
CA SER A 29 1.08 29.19 -10.82
C SER A 29 2.16 28.10 -10.92
N ARG A 30 3.35 28.37 -10.39
CA ARG A 30 4.43 27.37 -10.34
C ARG A 30 4.00 26.12 -9.57
N ARG A 31 3.23 26.28 -8.48
CA ARG A 31 2.72 25.14 -7.69
C ARG A 31 1.75 24.28 -8.50
N GLU A 32 0.86 24.90 -9.26
CA GLU A 32 -0.04 24.16 -10.16
C GLU A 32 0.73 23.46 -11.28
N ALA A 33 1.77 24.10 -11.83
CA ALA A 33 2.66 23.46 -12.80
C ALA A 33 3.35 22.22 -12.22
N GLU A 34 3.83 22.29 -10.98
CA GLU A 34 4.39 21.16 -10.26
C GLU A 34 3.35 20.03 -10.10
N GLN A 35 2.11 20.37 -9.76
CA GLN A 35 1.00 19.41 -9.65
C GLN A 35 0.64 18.75 -11.00
N TYR A 36 0.60 19.51 -12.10
CA TYR A 36 0.39 18.93 -13.45
C TYR A 36 1.49 17.92 -13.81
N ILE A 37 2.74 18.20 -13.44
CA ILE A 37 3.86 17.30 -13.70
C ILE A 37 3.73 16.05 -12.83
N GLU A 38 3.54 16.18 -11.52
CA GLU A 38 3.35 15.08 -10.58
C GLU A 38 2.11 14.22 -10.91
N GLY A 39 1.07 14.82 -11.49
CA GLY A 39 -0.10 14.13 -12.01
C GLY A 39 0.12 13.40 -13.34
N GLY A 40 1.37 13.48 -13.89
CA GLY A 40 1.74 12.82 -15.14
C GLY A 40 1.04 13.38 -16.37
N TRP A 41 0.59 14.63 -16.32
CA TRP A 41 -0.07 15.30 -17.43
C TRP A 41 0.91 15.94 -18.42
N VAL A 42 2.22 15.93 -18.09
CA VAL A 42 3.27 16.58 -18.87
C VAL A 42 4.13 15.55 -19.58
N ARG A 43 4.35 15.74 -20.87
CA ARG A 43 5.28 14.95 -21.70
C ARG A 43 6.44 15.81 -22.14
N VAL A 44 7.62 15.25 -22.09
CA VAL A 44 8.86 15.83 -22.62
C VAL A 44 9.32 14.92 -23.76
N ASP A 45 9.38 15.42 -24.97
CA ASP A 45 9.64 14.62 -26.19
C ASP A 45 8.78 13.35 -26.27
N GLY A 46 7.48 13.47 -25.97
CA GLY A 46 6.51 12.39 -26.00
C GLY A 46 6.51 11.44 -24.80
N ARG A 47 7.47 11.56 -23.88
CA ARG A 47 7.56 10.73 -22.66
C ARG A 47 6.97 11.45 -21.47
N VAL A 48 6.14 10.77 -20.68
CA VAL A 48 5.60 11.32 -19.43
C VAL A 48 6.74 11.56 -18.44
N VAL A 49 6.78 12.76 -17.87
CA VAL A 49 7.73 13.15 -16.82
C VAL A 49 6.93 13.59 -15.60
N GLU A 50 7.22 13.00 -14.46
CA GLU A 50 6.55 13.23 -13.17
C GLU A 50 7.43 13.98 -12.17
N GLU A 51 8.63 14.40 -12.59
CA GLU A 51 9.58 15.15 -11.75
C GLU A 51 9.54 16.65 -12.09
N PRO A 52 8.98 17.51 -11.20
CA PRO A 52 8.91 18.96 -11.44
C PRO A 52 10.28 19.63 -11.57
N MET A 53 11.31 19.03 -10.94
CA MET A 53 12.68 19.52 -10.92
C MET A 53 13.50 19.08 -12.14
N ALA A 54 12.94 18.23 -13.01
CA ALA A 54 13.61 17.80 -14.25
C ALA A 54 14.09 19.03 -15.04
N ARG A 55 15.28 18.92 -15.65
CA ARG A 55 15.89 19.98 -16.44
C ARG A 55 15.51 19.82 -17.91
N VAL A 56 15.11 20.93 -18.52
CA VAL A 56 14.71 21.00 -19.93
C VAL A 56 15.33 22.22 -20.60
N SER A 57 15.65 22.11 -21.88
CA SER A 57 16.21 23.20 -22.68
C SER A 57 15.46 23.37 -24.00
N ILE A 58 15.75 22.51 -24.98
CA ILE A 58 15.16 22.57 -26.33
C ILE A 58 14.04 21.56 -26.55
N GLN A 59 13.79 20.68 -25.56
CA GLN A 59 12.81 19.61 -25.67
C GLN A 59 11.40 20.17 -25.89
N LYS A 60 10.59 19.40 -26.62
CA LYS A 60 9.18 19.68 -26.81
C LYS A 60 8.41 19.32 -25.55
N ILE A 61 7.72 20.31 -24.97
CA ILE A 61 6.84 20.11 -23.81
C ILE A 61 5.40 20.07 -24.32
N GLU A 62 4.70 19.00 -23.97
CA GLU A 62 3.30 18.80 -24.28
C GLU A 62 2.53 18.59 -22.97
N ILE A 63 1.42 19.31 -22.82
CA ILE A 63 0.53 19.17 -21.67
C ILE A 63 -0.76 18.54 -22.16
N ASP A 64 -1.23 17.51 -21.46
CA ASP A 64 -2.45 16.85 -21.81
C ASP A 64 -3.63 17.82 -21.74
N ARG A 65 -4.48 17.85 -22.78
CA ARG A 65 -5.66 18.74 -22.83
C ARG A 65 -6.70 18.44 -21.76
N HIS A 66 -6.68 17.24 -21.19
CA HIS A 66 -7.55 16.80 -20.10
C HIS A 66 -6.88 16.95 -18.73
N ALA A 67 -5.73 17.62 -18.66
CA ALA A 67 -5.02 17.83 -17.42
C ALA A 67 -5.92 18.51 -16.37
N SER A 68 -6.04 17.88 -15.21
CA SER A 68 -6.85 18.35 -14.08
C SER A 68 -6.04 18.33 -12.81
N LEU A 69 -6.21 19.35 -11.97
CA LEU A 69 -5.65 19.40 -10.62
C LEU A 69 -6.55 18.71 -9.61
N LEU A 70 -7.80 18.38 -9.98
CA LEU A 70 -8.78 17.72 -9.12
C LEU A 70 -8.49 16.24 -8.88
N ASP A 71 -7.71 15.62 -9.77
CA ASP A 71 -7.42 14.16 -9.75
C ASP A 71 -6.21 13.78 -8.88
N LEU A 72 -5.69 14.73 -8.09
CA LEU A 72 -4.55 14.48 -7.21
C LEU A 72 -4.99 14.03 -5.80
N ALA A 73 -5.97 13.13 -5.74
CA ALA A 73 -6.44 12.56 -4.48
C ALA A 73 -5.34 11.76 -3.76
N ASP A 74 -5.39 11.78 -2.44
CA ASP A 74 -4.59 10.88 -1.61
C ASP A 74 -5.05 9.44 -1.81
N VAL A 75 -4.11 8.51 -1.91
CA VAL A 75 -4.39 7.11 -2.19
C VAL A 75 -4.18 6.22 -0.97
N THR A 76 -4.90 5.12 -0.96
CA THR A 76 -4.68 4.01 -0.02
C THR A 76 -4.35 2.76 -0.81
N LEU A 77 -3.23 2.13 -0.48
CA LEU A 77 -2.69 0.94 -1.13
C LEU A 77 -2.84 -0.26 -0.21
N LEU A 78 -3.31 -1.35 -0.77
CA LEU A 78 -3.44 -2.65 -0.11
C LEU A 78 -2.38 -3.59 -0.66
N LEU A 79 -1.46 -4.03 0.19
CA LEU A 79 -0.37 -4.93 -0.19
C LEU A 79 -0.60 -6.33 0.38
N HIS A 80 -0.40 -7.37 -0.41
CA HIS A 80 -0.17 -8.71 0.08
C HIS A 80 1.30 -8.89 0.45
N LYS A 81 1.64 -8.55 1.69
CA LYS A 81 3.00 -8.66 2.21
C LYS A 81 3.48 -10.12 2.17
N PRO A 82 4.61 -10.45 1.53
CA PRO A 82 5.21 -11.77 1.66
C PRO A 82 5.72 -12.01 3.09
N PRO A 83 5.87 -13.26 3.52
CA PRO A 83 6.54 -13.58 4.77
C PRO A 83 8.02 -13.20 4.72
N GLY A 84 8.64 -12.99 5.87
CA GLY A 84 10.06 -12.65 5.99
C GLY A 84 10.40 -11.16 5.86
N LEU A 85 9.45 -10.31 5.44
CA LEU A 85 9.65 -8.87 5.35
C LEU A 85 9.16 -8.14 6.61
N ALA A 86 9.82 -7.02 6.93
CA ALA A 86 9.38 -6.14 8.01
C ALA A 86 7.94 -5.66 7.84
N ALA A 87 7.30 -5.27 8.94
CA ALA A 87 5.92 -4.78 8.96
C ALA A 87 5.67 -3.59 8.00
N THR A 88 6.71 -2.81 7.73
CA THR A 88 6.70 -1.63 6.87
C THR A 88 7.19 -1.93 5.45
N ALA A 89 6.92 -3.10 4.90
CA ALA A 89 7.42 -3.59 3.61
C ALA A 89 7.16 -2.65 2.40
N GLN A 90 7.31 -1.34 2.58
CA GLN A 90 7.09 -0.30 1.57
C GLN A 90 8.01 -0.49 0.34
N GLN A 91 9.17 -1.12 0.53
CA GLN A 91 10.09 -1.44 -0.57
C GLN A 91 9.48 -2.37 -1.63
N VAL A 92 8.39 -3.08 -1.31
CA VAL A 92 7.67 -3.94 -2.27
C VAL A 92 6.71 -3.12 -3.14
N LEU A 93 6.34 -1.91 -2.69
CA LEU A 93 5.44 -1.04 -3.43
C LEU A 93 6.19 -0.40 -4.60
N SER A 94 5.91 -0.87 -5.80
CA SER A 94 6.45 -0.34 -7.05
C SER A 94 5.43 -0.47 -8.17
N ILE A 95 5.62 0.25 -9.25
CA ILE A 95 4.75 0.17 -10.44
C ILE A 95 4.71 -1.28 -10.98
N ALA A 96 5.85 -1.98 -10.94
CA ALA A 96 5.98 -3.34 -11.45
C ALA A 96 5.16 -4.37 -10.64
N ASN A 97 4.87 -4.08 -9.37
CA ASN A 97 4.14 -4.98 -8.48
C ASN A 97 2.64 -4.62 -8.35
N HIS A 98 2.15 -3.71 -9.19
CA HIS A 98 0.72 -3.39 -9.26
C HIS A 98 -0.04 -4.58 -9.84
N THR A 99 -1.15 -4.96 -9.20
CA THR A 99 -1.99 -6.07 -9.68
C THR A 99 -2.63 -5.72 -11.02
N PRO A 100 -2.46 -6.56 -12.06
CA PRO A 100 -3.15 -6.38 -13.32
C PRO A 100 -4.67 -6.41 -13.14
N GLY A 101 -5.38 -5.50 -13.81
CA GLY A 101 -6.85 -5.44 -13.74
C GLY A 101 -7.41 -4.85 -12.45
N ASP A 102 -6.60 -4.11 -11.68
CA ASP A 102 -7.09 -3.36 -10.53
C ASP A 102 -8.22 -2.41 -10.96
N ALA A 103 -9.41 -2.63 -10.39
CA ALA A 103 -10.61 -1.85 -10.68
C ALA A 103 -10.58 -0.42 -10.09
N GLY A 104 -9.53 -0.05 -9.37
CA GLY A 104 -9.34 1.30 -8.85
C GLY A 104 -9.24 2.37 -9.94
N GLY A 105 -9.02 1.96 -11.20
CA GLY A 105 -9.09 2.82 -12.39
C GLY A 105 -8.04 3.92 -12.45
N GLU A 106 -7.22 4.04 -11.44
CA GLU A 106 -6.24 5.10 -11.28
C GLU A 106 -4.97 4.79 -12.09
N ARG A 107 -4.50 5.78 -12.82
CA ARG A 107 -3.17 5.70 -13.41
C ARG A 107 -2.13 5.70 -12.28
N VAL A 108 -1.27 4.69 -12.24
CA VAL A 108 -0.21 4.62 -11.23
C VAL A 108 0.79 5.74 -11.44
N LEU A 109 1.01 6.55 -10.41
CA LEU A 109 1.92 7.69 -10.40
C LEU A 109 3.01 7.50 -9.34
N LYS A 110 4.20 8.04 -9.58
CA LYS A 110 5.30 7.99 -8.59
C LYS A 110 4.92 8.62 -7.25
N ARG A 111 4.12 9.70 -7.28
CA ARG A 111 3.62 10.36 -6.08
C ARG A 111 2.82 9.43 -5.16
N HIS A 112 2.16 8.39 -5.70
CA HIS A 112 1.37 7.43 -4.91
C HIS A 112 2.23 6.59 -3.97
N PHE A 113 3.54 6.52 -4.20
CA PHE A 113 4.49 5.83 -3.32
C PHE A 113 5.21 6.77 -2.34
N ALA A 114 4.96 8.08 -2.44
CA ALA A 114 5.53 9.06 -1.53
C ALA A 114 4.65 9.26 -0.29
N ARG A 115 5.27 9.55 0.85
CA ARG A 115 4.57 9.90 2.10
C ARG A 115 3.49 8.91 2.55
N LEU A 116 3.65 7.64 2.22
CA LEU A 116 2.77 6.57 2.67
C LEU A 116 3.03 6.25 4.15
N VAL A 117 1.95 6.13 4.90
CA VAL A 117 1.96 5.66 6.28
C VAL A 117 1.50 4.20 6.31
N ALA A 118 2.30 3.31 6.92
CA ALA A 118 1.91 1.92 7.12
C ALA A 118 0.95 1.82 8.32
N CYS A 119 -0.27 1.36 8.06
CA CYS A 119 -1.29 1.17 9.09
C CYS A 119 -1.48 -0.31 9.38
N VAL A 120 -1.86 -0.63 10.63
CA VAL A 120 -2.12 -1.99 11.10
C VAL A 120 -0.98 -2.95 10.73
N PRO A 121 0.20 -2.78 11.34
CA PRO A 121 1.40 -3.54 11.00
C PRO A 121 1.17 -5.05 11.14
N LEU A 122 1.97 -5.83 10.42
CA LEU A 122 1.93 -7.29 10.44
C LEU A 122 3.34 -7.81 10.75
N GLU A 123 3.43 -8.84 11.58
CA GLU A 123 4.69 -9.47 11.96
C GLU A 123 5.51 -9.89 10.74
N ALA A 124 6.84 -9.87 10.86
CA ALA A 124 7.73 -10.22 9.76
C ALA A 124 7.49 -11.63 9.23
N ALA A 125 7.31 -12.61 10.12
CA ALA A 125 7.06 -14.00 9.76
C ALA A 125 5.70 -14.23 9.08
N ALA A 126 4.72 -13.36 9.32
CA ALA A 126 3.39 -13.49 8.75
C ALA A 126 3.31 -12.88 7.33
N SER A 127 2.43 -13.43 6.51
CA SER A 127 2.04 -12.88 5.21
C SER A 127 0.65 -12.24 5.26
N GLY A 128 0.24 -11.57 4.20
CA GLY A 128 -1.13 -11.11 4.03
C GLY A 128 -1.30 -9.60 3.97
N LEU A 129 -2.52 -9.16 4.21
CA LEU A 129 -2.96 -7.79 3.98
C LEU A 129 -2.25 -6.78 4.89
N VAL A 130 -1.61 -5.78 4.28
CA VAL A 130 -1.08 -4.58 4.94
C VAL A 130 -1.61 -3.35 4.21
N VAL A 131 -1.88 -2.28 4.95
CA VAL A 131 -2.44 -1.04 4.44
C VAL A 131 -1.39 0.06 4.49
N PHE A 132 -1.24 0.78 3.38
CA PHE A 132 -0.44 1.99 3.27
C PHE A 132 -1.34 3.12 2.78
N THR A 133 -1.29 4.27 3.42
CA THR A 133 -2.18 5.38 3.04
C THR A 133 -1.49 6.74 3.07
N GLN A 134 -1.92 7.61 2.18
CA GLN A 134 -1.65 9.04 2.22
C GLN A 134 -2.83 9.80 2.85
N ASP A 135 -4.04 9.18 2.85
CA ASP A 135 -5.25 9.80 3.38
C ASP A 135 -5.26 9.77 4.92
N TRP A 136 -5.14 10.94 5.54
CA TRP A 136 -5.15 11.10 6.98
C TRP A 136 -6.45 10.60 7.65
N ARG A 137 -7.58 10.58 6.91
CA ARG A 137 -8.88 10.10 7.42
C ARG A 137 -8.86 8.57 7.56
N VAL A 138 -8.25 7.89 6.58
CA VAL A 138 -8.06 6.43 6.62
C VAL A 138 -7.07 6.08 7.73
N GLN A 139 -5.93 6.81 7.82
CA GLN A 139 -4.96 6.62 8.89
C GLN A 139 -5.62 6.76 10.27
N ARG A 140 -6.29 7.87 10.50
CA ARG A 140 -6.97 8.17 11.76
C ARG A 140 -8.01 7.08 12.12
N LYS A 141 -8.83 6.65 11.15
CA LYS A 141 -9.82 5.58 11.34
C LYS A 141 -9.15 4.27 11.80
N LEU A 142 -8.06 3.87 11.14
CA LEU A 142 -7.32 2.66 11.47
C LEU A 142 -6.60 2.74 12.83
N GLU A 143 -6.20 3.94 13.26
CA GLU A 143 -5.56 4.18 14.56
C GLU A 143 -6.60 4.26 15.69
N GLU A 144 -7.68 5.04 15.53
CA GLU A 144 -8.71 5.22 16.56
C GLU A 144 -9.49 3.93 16.82
N ASP A 145 -9.83 3.19 15.78
CA ASP A 145 -10.57 1.94 15.89
C ASP A 145 -9.68 0.70 16.06
N ALA A 146 -8.37 0.89 16.17
CA ALA A 146 -7.39 -0.22 16.23
C ALA A 146 -7.76 -1.30 17.26
N ALA A 147 -8.23 -0.91 18.44
CA ALA A 147 -8.57 -1.84 19.52
C ALA A 147 -9.84 -2.66 19.28
N VAL A 148 -10.78 -2.14 18.46
CA VAL A 148 -12.09 -2.78 18.21
C VAL A 148 -12.20 -3.36 16.81
N MET A 149 -11.25 -3.04 15.93
CA MET A 149 -11.23 -3.50 14.55
C MET A 149 -10.92 -4.98 14.47
N GLU A 150 -11.86 -5.73 13.89
CA GLU A 150 -11.70 -7.17 13.72
C GLU A 150 -10.70 -7.49 12.61
N GLN A 151 -9.83 -8.45 12.85
CA GLN A 151 -8.91 -9.01 11.88
C GLN A 151 -9.17 -10.50 11.71
N GLU A 152 -9.00 -10.99 10.48
CA GLU A 152 -9.12 -12.41 10.15
C GLU A 152 -7.77 -12.93 9.66
N ILE A 153 -7.28 -13.98 10.32
CA ILE A 153 -5.96 -14.55 10.06
C ILE A 153 -6.10 -16.07 9.92
N ILE A 154 -5.57 -16.61 8.84
CA ILE A 154 -5.36 -18.05 8.69
C ILE A 154 -4.01 -18.40 9.31
N VAL A 155 -4.04 -19.37 10.22
CA VAL A 155 -2.83 -19.98 10.79
C VAL A 155 -2.75 -21.41 10.29
N GLU A 156 -1.70 -21.73 9.56
CA GLU A 156 -1.39 -23.10 9.15
C GLU A 156 -0.53 -23.75 10.23
N VAL A 157 -0.99 -24.89 10.72
CA VAL A 157 -0.32 -25.66 11.77
C VAL A 157 0.00 -27.07 11.29
N GLU A 158 1.03 -27.69 11.86
CA GLU A 158 1.45 -29.04 11.54
C GLU A 158 0.41 -30.06 12.00
N GLY A 159 0.12 -31.04 11.15
CA GLY A 159 -0.77 -32.18 11.43
C GLY A 159 -2.25 -31.83 11.55
N THR A 160 -2.98 -32.68 12.23
CA THR A 160 -4.42 -32.56 12.45
C THR A 160 -4.72 -31.92 13.80
N VAL A 161 -5.81 -31.13 13.87
CA VAL A 161 -6.21 -30.42 15.08
C VAL A 161 -7.43 -31.08 15.71
N ALA A 162 -7.29 -31.55 16.94
CA ALA A 162 -8.38 -32.19 17.67
C ALA A 162 -9.49 -31.20 18.03
N PRO A 163 -10.77 -31.58 18.03
CA PRO A 163 -11.88 -30.70 18.44
C PRO A 163 -11.71 -30.11 19.85
N ALA A 164 -11.14 -30.87 20.78
CA ALA A 164 -10.84 -30.38 22.14
C ALA A 164 -9.85 -29.20 22.14
N THR A 165 -8.87 -29.20 21.23
CA THR A 165 -7.91 -28.09 21.08
C THR A 165 -8.60 -26.82 20.58
N LEU A 166 -9.51 -26.93 19.60
CA LEU A 166 -10.32 -25.80 19.13
C LEU A 166 -11.21 -25.25 20.25
N GLN A 167 -11.81 -26.13 21.03
CA GLN A 167 -12.64 -25.72 22.19
C GLN A 167 -11.81 -24.94 23.21
N ARG A 168 -10.62 -25.40 23.56
CA ARG A 168 -9.71 -24.70 24.48
C ARG A 168 -9.33 -23.31 23.99
N LEU A 169 -9.01 -23.17 22.69
CA LEU A 169 -8.69 -21.87 22.10
C LEU A 169 -9.88 -20.89 22.17
N ASN A 170 -11.10 -21.37 21.93
CA ASN A 170 -12.32 -20.56 21.96
C ASN A 170 -12.79 -20.22 23.38
N GLN A 171 -12.46 -21.01 24.40
CA GLN A 171 -12.78 -20.71 25.79
C GLN A 171 -11.97 -19.54 26.37
N GLY A 172 -10.91 -19.13 25.66
CA GLY A 172 -9.95 -18.15 26.14
C GLY A 172 -8.92 -18.77 27.08
N LEU A 173 -7.78 -18.12 27.19
CA LEU A 173 -6.69 -18.51 28.08
C LEU A 173 -6.44 -17.43 29.14
N VAL A 174 -6.16 -17.89 30.37
CA VAL A 174 -5.74 -17.03 31.47
C VAL A 174 -4.28 -17.35 31.78
N VAL A 175 -3.44 -16.34 31.84
CA VAL A 175 -2.01 -16.45 32.15
C VAL A 175 -1.68 -15.50 33.28
N ASP A 176 -1.08 -16.03 34.33
CA ASP A 176 -0.72 -15.28 35.55
C ASP A 176 -1.88 -14.43 36.10
N GLY A 177 -3.10 -15.03 36.11
CA GLY A 177 -4.31 -14.38 36.58
C GLY A 177 -4.90 -13.32 35.63
N ARG A 178 -4.34 -13.13 34.43
CA ARG A 178 -4.84 -12.19 33.42
C ARG A 178 -5.43 -12.93 32.23
N ALA A 179 -6.67 -12.59 31.86
CA ALA A 179 -7.28 -13.08 30.63
C ALA A 179 -6.57 -12.51 29.41
N LEU A 180 -6.23 -13.38 28.46
CA LEU A 180 -5.71 -12.95 27.17
C LEU A 180 -6.86 -12.38 26.31
N PRO A 181 -6.55 -11.54 25.30
CA PRO A 181 -7.53 -11.07 24.35
C PRO A 181 -8.34 -12.23 23.74
N PRO A 182 -9.66 -12.11 23.67
CA PRO A 182 -10.50 -13.20 23.16
C PRO A 182 -10.29 -13.38 21.66
N VAL A 183 -10.25 -14.64 21.25
CA VAL A 183 -10.18 -15.05 19.84
C VAL A 183 -11.34 -15.98 19.52
N LYS A 184 -11.80 -15.94 18.28
CA LYS A 184 -12.70 -16.95 17.72
C LYS A 184 -11.90 -17.80 16.74
N VAL A 185 -11.94 -19.12 16.94
CA VAL A 185 -11.16 -20.04 16.12
C VAL A 185 -12.08 -21.08 15.51
N SER A 186 -11.92 -21.34 14.23
CA SER A 186 -12.60 -22.43 13.53
C SER A 186 -11.61 -23.18 12.65
N LEU A 187 -11.89 -24.45 12.40
CA LEU A 187 -11.16 -25.25 11.41
C LEU A 187 -11.58 -24.78 10.01
N ASN A 188 -10.63 -24.33 9.21
CA ASN A 188 -10.87 -23.92 7.83
C ASN A 188 -10.67 -25.08 6.86
N SER A 189 -9.61 -25.86 7.05
CA SER A 189 -9.34 -27.07 6.29
C SER A 189 -8.39 -27.97 7.07
N THR A 190 -8.45 -29.26 6.78
CA THR A 190 -7.52 -30.26 7.33
C THR A 190 -6.95 -31.10 6.21
N GLY A 191 -5.69 -31.48 6.35
CA GLY A 191 -4.97 -32.40 5.50
C GLY A 191 -4.09 -33.31 6.36
N ASP A 192 -3.42 -34.27 5.74
CA ASP A 192 -2.60 -35.26 6.46
C ASP A 192 -1.36 -34.61 7.10
N ALA A 193 -0.76 -33.62 6.43
CA ALA A 193 0.47 -32.97 6.87
C ALA A 193 0.22 -31.66 7.64
N SER A 194 -0.88 -30.94 7.36
CA SER A 194 -1.18 -29.67 8.00
C SER A 194 -2.68 -29.38 8.07
N SER A 195 -3.06 -28.53 9.00
CA SER A 195 -4.41 -27.99 9.14
C SER A 195 -4.38 -26.48 9.09
N LYS A 196 -5.43 -25.85 8.57
CA LYS A 196 -5.59 -24.39 8.54
C LYS A 196 -6.70 -23.99 9.51
N LEU A 197 -6.34 -23.14 10.45
CA LEU A 197 -7.24 -22.56 11.43
C LEU A 197 -7.53 -21.10 11.05
N ARG A 198 -8.80 -20.72 11.12
CA ARG A 198 -9.25 -19.35 10.92
C ARG A 198 -9.44 -18.70 12.27
N PHE A 199 -8.65 -17.69 12.55
CA PHE A 199 -8.74 -16.85 13.73
C PHE A 199 -9.43 -15.53 13.39
N ALA A 200 -10.42 -15.15 14.20
CA ALA A 200 -10.99 -13.80 14.21
C ALA A 200 -10.72 -13.18 15.59
N LEU A 201 -10.09 -12.02 15.59
CA LEU A 201 -9.73 -11.29 16.82
C LEU A 201 -9.85 -9.79 16.59
N LYS A 202 -10.11 -9.04 17.67
CA LYS A 202 -10.14 -7.59 17.65
C LYS A 202 -8.81 -7.03 18.16
N GLY A 203 -8.37 -5.96 17.52
CA GLY A 203 -7.15 -5.28 17.91
C GLY A 203 -5.87 -5.87 17.32
N ALA A 204 -4.77 -5.19 17.55
CA ALA A 204 -3.43 -5.63 17.18
C ALA A 204 -2.73 -6.19 18.43
N HIS A 205 -2.49 -7.49 18.43
CA HIS A 205 -1.83 -8.19 19.53
C HIS A 205 -0.64 -9.00 18.98
N PRO A 206 0.50 -8.35 18.74
CA PRO A 206 1.70 -9.04 18.23
C PRO A 206 2.08 -10.23 19.10
N GLY A 207 2.37 -11.36 18.46
CA GLY A 207 2.75 -12.61 19.17
C GLY A 207 1.60 -13.39 19.78
N LEU A 208 0.39 -12.83 19.90
CA LEU A 208 -0.73 -13.52 20.56
C LEU A 208 -1.05 -14.87 19.93
N LEU A 209 -1.18 -14.93 18.60
CA LEU A 209 -1.54 -16.18 17.92
C LEU A 209 -0.45 -17.24 18.04
N ALA A 210 0.82 -16.83 17.96
CA ALA A 210 1.95 -17.73 18.19
C ALA A 210 1.91 -18.31 19.60
N TYR A 211 1.72 -17.45 20.60
CA TYR A 211 1.61 -17.84 21.99
C TYR A 211 0.43 -18.78 22.26
N LEU A 212 -0.78 -18.45 21.71
CA LEU A 212 -1.96 -19.31 21.88
C LEU A 212 -1.76 -20.71 21.28
N CYS A 213 -1.18 -20.78 20.08
CA CYS A 213 -0.89 -22.05 19.41
C CYS A 213 0.12 -22.89 20.22
N GLU A 214 1.21 -22.26 20.67
CA GLU A 214 2.22 -22.92 21.52
C GLU A 214 1.61 -23.49 22.81
N ARG A 215 0.76 -22.71 23.50
CA ARG A 215 0.08 -23.14 24.75
C ARG A 215 -0.84 -24.35 24.59
N VAL A 216 -1.34 -24.60 23.39
CA VAL A 216 -2.16 -25.80 23.10
C VAL A 216 -1.39 -26.87 22.33
N GLY A 217 -0.07 -26.72 22.16
CA GLY A 217 0.81 -27.69 21.53
C GLY A 217 0.72 -27.72 20.00
N LEU A 218 0.31 -26.62 19.36
CA LEU A 218 0.27 -26.50 17.92
C LEU A 218 1.54 -25.81 17.38
N ARG A 219 2.21 -26.45 16.43
CA ARG A 219 3.36 -25.87 15.73
C ARG A 219 2.89 -25.10 14.49
N ILE A 220 3.15 -23.81 14.44
CA ILE A 220 2.80 -22.94 13.32
C ILE A 220 3.77 -23.16 12.16
N LEU A 221 3.23 -23.38 10.95
CA LEU A 221 3.95 -23.42 9.68
C LEU A 221 3.88 -22.09 8.94
N GLY A 222 2.80 -21.34 9.12
CA GLY A 222 2.61 -20.04 8.50
C GLY A 222 1.40 -19.30 9.03
N MET A 223 1.42 -17.97 8.85
CA MET A 223 0.29 -17.08 9.18
C MET A 223 0.00 -16.16 8.00
N LYS A 224 -1.31 -15.94 7.73
CA LYS A 224 -1.76 -15.09 6.63
C LYS A 224 -2.97 -14.27 7.03
N ARG A 225 -2.81 -12.93 7.11
CA ARG A 225 -3.92 -12.03 7.37
C ARG A 225 -4.76 -11.82 6.11
N LEU A 226 -6.04 -12.17 6.19
CA LEU A 226 -6.97 -12.11 5.06
C LEU A 226 -7.82 -10.83 5.05
N ARG A 227 -8.10 -10.23 6.23
CA ARG A 227 -9.07 -9.15 6.37
C ARG A 227 -8.70 -8.20 7.51
N ILE A 228 -8.98 -6.93 7.32
CA ILE A 228 -8.92 -5.87 8.33
C ILE A 228 -10.25 -5.12 8.26
N GLY A 229 -11.02 -5.09 9.35
CA GLY A 229 -12.36 -4.52 9.35
C GLY A 229 -13.24 -5.20 8.31
N ARG A 230 -13.74 -4.42 7.36
CA ARG A 230 -14.55 -4.90 6.22
C ARG A 230 -13.73 -5.13 4.95
N VAL A 231 -12.47 -4.71 4.93
CA VAL A 231 -11.61 -4.80 3.74
C VAL A 231 -10.90 -6.14 3.71
N ALA A 232 -11.24 -6.94 2.71
CA ALA A 232 -10.63 -8.23 2.46
C ALA A 232 -9.46 -8.12 1.47
N MET A 233 -8.46 -8.97 1.67
CA MET A 233 -7.37 -9.09 0.71
C MET A 233 -7.84 -9.67 -0.63
N ALA A 234 -8.92 -10.46 -0.62
CA ALA A 234 -9.43 -11.18 -1.79
C ALA A 234 -8.35 -12.05 -2.44
N GLN A 235 -8.25 -12.04 -3.77
CA GLN A 235 -7.30 -12.85 -4.54
C GLN A 235 -6.00 -12.09 -4.87
N LEU A 236 -5.66 -11.05 -4.09
CA LEU A 236 -4.44 -10.28 -4.30
C LEU A 236 -3.20 -11.20 -4.21
N PRO A 237 -2.39 -11.36 -5.28
CA PRO A 237 -1.23 -12.23 -5.26
C PRO A 237 -0.14 -11.76 -4.28
N VAL A 238 0.68 -12.71 -3.80
CA VAL A 238 1.80 -12.39 -2.89
C VAL A 238 2.77 -11.40 -3.56
N GLY A 239 3.16 -10.38 -2.82
CA GLY A 239 4.07 -9.34 -3.30
C GLY A 239 3.43 -8.31 -4.22
N GLN A 240 2.15 -8.44 -4.53
CA GLN A 240 1.42 -7.45 -5.32
C GLN A 240 0.57 -6.54 -4.44
N TRP A 241 0.22 -5.38 -4.99
CA TRP A 241 -0.62 -4.38 -4.35
C TRP A 241 -1.71 -3.88 -5.31
N ARG A 242 -2.79 -3.35 -4.74
CA ARG A 242 -3.89 -2.69 -5.43
C ARG A 242 -4.32 -1.42 -4.68
N TYR A 243 -5.09 -0.59 -5.31
CA TYR A 243 -5.77 0.51 -4.62
C TYR A 243 -6.93 0.01 -3.75
N LEU A 244 -7.21 0.73 -2.66
CA LEU A 244 -8.48 0.64 -1.95
C LEU A 244 -9.57 1.18 -2.88
N GLN A 245 -10.58 0.38 -3.15
CA GLN A 245 -11.63 0.77 -4.10
C GLN A 245 -12.63 1.76 -3.49
N ALA A 246 -13.29 2.56 -4.32
CA ALA A 246 -14.20 3.61 -3.88
C ALA A 246 -15.36 3.12 -2.98
N HIS A 247 -15.77 1.86 -3.10
CA HIS A 247 -16.82 1.25 -2.28
C HIS A 247 -16.31 0.58 -1.01
N GLU A 248 -15.01 0.34 -0.88
CA GLU A 248 -14.41 -0.29 0.31
C GLU A 248 -14.25 0.72 1.44
N ARG A 249 -14.51 0.29 2.67
CA ARG A 249 -14.32 1.08 3.91
C ARG A 249 -13.83 0.17 5.03
N PHE A 250 -12.95 0.69 5.88
CA PHE A 250 -12.51 0.03 7.11
C PHE A 250 -13.54 0.15 8.23
#